data_71f71183e80c99d5be56e906b4ee1d38
#
_entry.id   71f71183e80c99d5be56e906b4ee1d38
#
_cell.length_a   1.000
_cell.length_b   1.000
_cell.length_c   1.000
_cell.angle_alpha   90.00
_cell.angle_beta   90.00
_cell.angle_gamma   90.00
#
_symmetry.space_group_name_H-M   'P 1'
#
loop_
_entity.id
_entity.type
_entity.pdbx_description
1 polymer ?
#
loop_
_entity_poly.entity_id
_entity_poly.type
_entity_poly.pdbx_seq_one_letter_code
_entity_poly.pdbx_strand_id
1 'polypeptide(L)'
;MPSRREAIAMTPAELSAYLAEQRRIILITNGVNGLPHPMPMNYGVDAEGRVVIVTFRKSQKVKNIERDPRATLLVESGETYAELKSAILYCDVEIIADPEGVAANMALVRAGGAMAGSMSAGMSEQVRASMAKRVVLRFAPFRVLSWDHGKLGGVY
;
A
#
# COMPACT_ATOMS: atom_id res chain seq x y z
N MET A 1 -4.58 -7.17 -32.44
CA MET A 1 -5.65 -6.97 -31.45
C MET A 1 -5.05 -7.12 -30.05
N PRO A 2 -5.35 -6.22 -29.12
CA PRO A 2 -4.91 -6.38 -27.75
C PRO A 2 -5.50 -7.68 -27.16
N SER A 3 -4.73 -8.35 -26.30
CA SER A 3 -5.25 -9.50 -25.58
C SER A 3 -6.40 -9.07 -24.68
N ARG A 4 -7.29 -9.99 -24.31
CA ARG A 4 -8.40 -9.70 -23.38
C ARG A 4 -7.89 -9.11 -22.06
N ARG A 5 -6.70 -9.52 -21.62
CA ARG A 5 -6.05 -9.02 -20.42
C ARG A 5 -5.61 -7.55 -20.55
N GLU A 6 -5.08 -7.18 -21.71
CA GLU A 6 -4.69 -5.79 -22.01
C GLU A 6 -5.92 -4.87 -22.10
N ALA A 7 -7.03 -5.38 -22.64
CA ALA A 7 -8.26 -4.62 -22.77
C ALA A 7 -8.87 -4.22 -21.43
N ILE A 8 -8.68 -5.01 -20.37
CA ILE A 8 -9.21 -4.73 -19.04
C ILE A 8 -8.18 -4.15 -18.06
N ALA A 9 -6.94 -3.94 -18.49
CA ALA A 9 -5.92 -3.31 -17.65
C ALA A 9 -6.30 -1.86 -17.33
N MET A 10 -5.94 -1.42 -16.13
CA MET A 10 -6.09 -0.02 -15.73
C MET A 10 -4.98 0.81 -16.37
N THR A 11 -5.32 2.00 -16.84
CA THR A 11 -4.33 3.03 -17.18
C THR A 11 -3.64 3.53 -15.89
N PRO A 12 -2.49 4.21 -15.99
CA PRO A 12 -1.83 4.80 -14.81
C PRO A 12 -2.75 5.74 -14.01
N ALA A 13 -3.58 6.54 -14.68
CA ALA A 13 -4.53 7.44 -14.03
C ALA A 13 -5.65 6.67 -13.31
N GLU A 14 -6.20 5.63 -13.93
CA GLU A 14 -7.20 4.76 -13.31
C GLU A 14 -6.64 4.01 -12.10
N LEU A 15 -5.41 3.51 -12.17
CA LEU A 15 -4.73 2.86 -11.06
C LEU A 15 -4.51 3.83 -9.90
N SER A 16 -4.04 5.05 -10.18
CA SER A 16 -3.84 6.08 -9.16
C SER A 16 -5.16 6.42 -8.44
N ALA A 17 -6.24 6.62 -9.19
CA ALA A 17 -7.57 6.86 -8.62
C ALA A 17 -8.06 5.68 -7.77
N TYR A 18 -7.86 4.46 -8.26
CA TYR A 18 -8.26 3.24 -7.56
C TYR A 18 -7.50 3.06 -6.24
N LEU A 19 -6.18 3.28 -6.22
CA LEU A 19 -5.37 3.22 -5.01
C LEU A 19 -5.77 4.31 -3.99
N ALA A 20 -6.13 5.50 -4.45
CA ALA A 20 -6.60 6.57 -3.57
C ALA A 20 -7.98 6.29 -2.95
N GLU A 21 -8.83 5.55 -3.66
CA GLU A 21 -10.18 5.20 -3.23
C GLU A 21 -10.20 4.05 -2.21
N GLN A 22 -9.34 3.05 -2.38
CA GLN A 22 -9.28 1.89 -1.50
C GLN A 22 -8.54 2.23 -0.19
N ARG A 23 -8.81 1.46 0.87
CA ARG A 23 -8.26 1.72 2.21
C ARG A 23 -7.43 0.57 2.75
N ARG A 24 -7.62 -0.60 2.22
CA ARG A 24 -6.96 -1.83 2.67
C ARG A 24 -6.21 -2.47 1.52
N ILE A 25 -5.06 -3.00 1.84
CA ILE A 25 -4.18 -3.67 0.90
C ILE A 25 -3.58 -4.89 1.57
N ILE A 26 -3.31 -5.93 0.82
CA ILE A 26 -2.55 -7.08 1.31
C ILE A 26 -1.09 -6.85 0.99
N LEU A 27 -0.27 -6.75 2.03
CA LEU A 27 1.17 -6.70 1.93
C LEU A 27 1.73 -8.12 2.00
N ILE A 28 2.45 -8.53 0.98
CA ILE A 28 3.08 -9.85 0.89
C ILE A 28 4.59 -9.66 0.91
N THR A 29 5.23 -10.10 1.99
CA THR A 29 6.68 -10.09 2.15
C THR A 29 7.24 -11.50 2.00
N ASN A 30 8.52 -11.61 1.66
CA ASN A 30 9.20 -12.90 1.51
C ASN A 30 9.64 -13.44 2.88
N GLY A 31 9.04 -14.54 3.31
CA GLY A 31 9.36 -15.19 4.56
C GLY A 31 10.73 -15.88 4.55
N VAL A 32 11.34 -16.04 5.73
CA VAL A 32 12.66 -16.67 5.91
C VAL A 32 12.70 -18.13 5.44
N ASN A 33 11.58 -18.81 5.48
CA ASN A 33 11.41 -20.19 5.06
C ASN A 33 11.04 -20.36 3.57
N GLY A 34 11.10 -19.29 2.77
CA GLY A 34 10.73 -19.28 1.37
C GLY A 34 9.21 -19.20 1.11
N LEU A 35 8.39 -19.17 2.17
CA LEU A 35 6.93 -18.98 2.02
C LEU A 35 6.56 -17.48 2.03
N PRO A 36 5.62 -17.06 1.19
CA PRO A 36 5.11 -15.70 1.26
C PRO A 36 4.38 -15.45 2.58
N HIS A 37 4.54 -14.23 3.12
CA HIS A 37 3.91 -13.78 4.36
C HIS A 37 2.91 -12.67 4.06
N PRO A 38 1.61 -13.00 3.80
CA PRO A 38 0.58 -12.02 3.48
C PRO A 38 -0.04 -11.44 4.76
N MET A 39 -0.23 -10.10 4.77
CA MET A 39 -0.87 -9.37 5.86
C MET A 39 -1.80 -8.28 5.32
N PRO A 40 -3.08 -8.25 5.73
CA PRO A 40 -3.96 -7.13 5.43
C PRO A 40 -3.53 -5.89 6.22
N MET A 41 -3.37 -4.77 5.52
CA MET A 41 -2.87 -3.52 6.08
C MET A 41 -3.75 -2.35 5.65
N ASN A 42 -3.88 -1.35 6.52
CA ASN A 42 -4.31 -0.03 6.11
C ASN A 42 -3.12 0.68 5.45
N TYR A 43 -3.38 1.54 4.49
CA TYR A 43 -2.35 2.27 3.76
C TYR A 43 -2.79 3.70 3.44
N GLY A 44 -1.84 4.51 3.06
CA GLY A 44 -2.05 5.82 2.45
C GLY A 44 -1.28 5.92 1.14
N VAL A 45 -1.45 7.04 0.46
CA VAL A 45 -0.72 7.36 -0.77
C VAL A 45 -0.02 8.69 -0.56
N ASP A 46 1.27 8.76 -0.85
CA ASP A 46 2.05 9.98 -0.71
C ASP A 46 1.85 10.93 -1.92
N ALA A 47 2.47 12.10 -1.86
CA ALA A 47 2.35 13.12 -2.91
C ALA A 47 2.88 12.66 -4.28
N GLU A 48 3.78 11.69 -4.30
CA GLU A 48 4.32 11.08 -5.51
C GLU A 48 3.51 9.87 -6.00
N GLY A 49 2.38 9.57 -5.36
CA GLY A 49 1.51 8.46 -5.72
C GLY A 49 1.98 7.09 -5.23
N ARG A 50 2.96 7.03 -4.32
CA ARG A 50 3.46 5.78 -3.76
C ARG A 50 2.62 5.33 -2.58
N VAL A 51 2.39 4.04 -2.48
CA VAL A 51 1.76 3.44 -1.29
C VAL A 51 2.70 3.55 -0.10
N VAL A 52 2.14 3.95 1.06
CA VAL A 52 2.84 3.98 2.34
C VAL A 52 2.05 3.22 3.39
N ILE A 53 2.75 2.44 4.19
CA ILE A 53 2.19 1.67 5.31
C ILE A 53 2.98 2.01 6.57
N VAL A 54 2.29 2.30 7.66
CA VAL A 54 2.91 2.51 8.97
C VAL A 54 2.67 1.27 9.83
N THR A 55 3.73 0.72 10.37
CA THR A 55 3.68 -0.52 11.15
C THR A 55 4.71 -0.53 12.27
N PHE A 56 4.59 -1.48 13.20
CA PHE A 56 5.57 -1.63 14.28
C PHE A 56 6.92 -2.15 13.75
N ARG A 57 7.99 -1.51 14.19
CA ARG A 57 9.38 -1.83 13.82
C ARG A 57 9.73 -3.30 14.04
N LYS A 58 9.26 -3.90 15.13
CA LYS A 58 9.58 -5.29 15.51
C LYS A 58 8.71 -6.34 14.83
N SER A 59 7.79 -5.95 13.94
CA SER A 59 6.90 -6.91 13.27
C SER A 59 7.64 -7.81 12.29
N GLN A 60 7.09 -9.02 12.05
CA GLN A 60 7.70 -9.99 11.14
C GLN A 60 7.85 -9.46 9.71
N LYS A 61 6.88 -8.69 9.21
CA LYS A 61 6.95 -8.09 7.87
C LYS A 61 8.11 -7.12 7.73
N VAL A 62 8.43 -6.34 8.77
CA VAL A 62 9.60 -5.43 8.76
C VAL A 62 10.90 -6.24 8.71
N LYS A 63 11.03 -7.28 9.53
CA LYS A 63 12.19 -8.17 9.50
C LYS A 63 12.37 -8.86 8.14
N ASN A 64 11.26 -9.25 7.51
CA ASN A 64 11.30 -9.83 6.17
C ASN A 64 11.83 -8.82 5.14
N ILE A 65 11.37 -7.56 5.21
CA ILE A 65 11.79 -6.48 4.29
C ILE A 65 13.25 -6.06 4.55
N GLU A 66 13.71 -6.04 5.81
CA GLU A 66 15.12 -5.80 6.13
C GLU A 66 16.05 -6.83 5.50
N ARG A 67 15.60 -8.08 5.39
CA ARG A 67 16.36 -9.17 4.76
C ARG A 67 16.22 -9.18 3.24
N ASP A 68 15.01 -8.96 2.72
CA ASP A 68 14.70 -8.87 1.30
C ASP A 68 13.77 -7.67 1.06
N PRO A 69 14.27 -6.56 0.51
CA PRO A 69 13.52 -5.31 0.39
C PRO A 69 12.46 -5.34 -0.73
N ARG A 70 12.17 -6.51 -1.29
CA ARG A 70 11.11 -6.68 -2.27
C ARG A 70 9.83 -7.16 -1.61
N ALA A 71 8.73 -6.59 -2.03
CA ALA A 71 7.41 -6.99 -1.57
C ALA A 71 6.37 -6.86 -2.67
N THR A 72 5.28 -7.57 -2.49
CA THR A 72 4.12 -7.50 -3.39
C THR A 72 2.95 -6.88 -2.63
N LEU A 73 2.26 -5.97 -3.29
CA LEU A 73 1.00 -5.41 -2.80
C LEU A 73 -0.15 -5.94 -3.67
N LEU A 74 -1.22 -6.34 -3.03
CA LEU A 74 -2.47 -6.73 -3.68
C LEU A 74 -3.61 -5.89 -3.13
N VAL A 75 -4.29 -5.15 -3.99
CA VAL A 75 -5.54 -4.47 -3.70
C VAL A 75 -6.64 -5.06 -4.57
N GLU A 76 -7.80 -5.29 -3.98
CA GLU A 76 -8.92 -5.89 -4.68
C GLU A 76 -10.26 -5.32 -4.19
N SER A 77 -11.26 -5.35 -5.06
CA SER A 77 -12.63 -4.94 -4.75
C SER A 77 -13.62 -5.59 -5.72
N GLY A 78 -14.90 -5.51 -5.37
CA GLY A 78 -16.02 -6.07 -6.13
C GLY A 78 -16.50 -7.40 -5.55
N GLU A 79 -17.81 -7.62 -5.61
CA GLU A 79 -18.46 -8.85 -5.11
C GLU A 79 -18.89 -9.75 -6.26
N THR A 80 -19.38 -9.18 -7.35
CA THR A 80 -19.77 -9.92 -8.55
C THR A 80 -18.66 -9.92 -9.59
N TYR A 81 -18.67 -10.89 -10.49
CA TYR A 81 -17.64 -11.01 -11.53
C TYR A 81 -17.47 -9.72 -12.37
N ALA A 82 -18.56 -9.05 -12.68
CA ALA A 82 -18.56 -7.80 -13.45
C ALA A 82 -17.92 -6.62 -12.71
N GLU A 83 -17.89 -6.67 -11.37
CA GLU A 83 -17.36 -5.61 -10.51
C GLU A 83 -15.92 -5.85 -10.08
N LEU A 84 -15.38 -7.04 -10.33
CA LEU A 84 -14.03 -7.39 -9.88
C LEU A 84 -13.00 -6.41 -10.44
N LYS A 85 -12.27 -5.79 -9.54
CA LYS A 85 -11.20 -4.86 -9.84
C LYS A 85 -10.03 -5.15 -8.92
N SER A 86 -8.82 -5.20 -9.47
CA SER A 86 -7.65 -5.52 -8.68
C SER A 86 -6.37 -4.98 -9.30
N ALA A 87 -5.36 -4.79 -8.46
CA ALA A 87 -4.01 -4.50 -8.88
C ALA A 87 -2.99 -5.25 -8.03
N ILE A 88 -1.95 -5.74 -8.68
CA ILE A 88 -0.77 -6.33 -8.07
C ILE A 88 0.40 -5.39 -8.37
N LEU A 89 1.09 -4.92 -7.33
CA LEU A 89 2.26 -4.08 -7.46
C LEU A 89 3.47 -4.85 -6.90
N TYR A 90 4.44 -5.14 -7.76
CA TYR A 90 5.74 -5.66 -7.34
C TYR A 90 6.66 -4.48 -7.06
N CYS A 91 7.15 -4.38 -5.83
CA CYS A 91 7.79 -3.17 -5.33
C CYS A 91 9.16 -3.43 -4.70
N ASP A 92 10.03 -2.45 -4.82
CA ASP A 92 11.12 -2.22 -3.88
C ASP A 92 10.60 -1.40 -2.71
N VAL A 93 11.05 -1.71 -1.50
CA VAL A 93 10.54 -1.10 -0.26
C VAL A 93 11.64 -0.34 0.44
N GLU A 94 11.37 0.94 0.73
CA GLU A 94 12.18 1.80 1.59
C GLU A 94 11.60 1.79 3.01
N ILE A 95 12.45 1.68 4.02
CA ILE A 95 12.08 1.78 5.43
C ILE A 95 12.47 3.16 5.96
N ILE A 96 11.50 3.94 6.42
CA ILE A 96 11.69 5.24 7.06
C ILE A 96 11.46 5.07 8.56
N ALA A 97 12.46 5.39 9.37
CA ALA A 97 12.48 5.09 10.80
C ALA A 97 12.51 6.32 11.71
N ASP A 98 12.76 7.51 11.17
CA ASP A 98 12.77 8.73 11.96
C ASP A 98 11.36 9.12 12.43
N PRO A 99 11.18 9.57 13.69
CA PRO A 99 9.86 9.84 14.27
C PRO A 99 9.04 10.87 13.50
N GLU A 100 9.67 11.90 12.94
CA GLU A 100 9.02 12.94 12.14
C GLU A 100 8.46 12.35 10.83
N GLY A 101 9.26 11.55 10.13
CA GLY A 101 8.84 10.84 8.92
C GLY A 101 7.71 9.86 9.20
N VAL A 102 7.77 9.14 10.31
CA VAL A 102 6.68 8.23 10.74
C VAL A 102 5.40 9.03 11.01
N ALA A 103 5.47 10.13 11.74
CA ALA A 103 4.31 10.95 12.05
C ALA A 103 3.65 11.55 10.80
N ALA A 104 4.44 12.08 9.88
CA ALA A 104 3.94 12.64 8.62
C ALA A 104 3.21 11.59 7.77
N ASN A 105 3.76 10.39 7.63
CA ASN A 105 3.13 9.31 6.86
C ASN A 105 1.94 8.68 7.58
N MET A 106 1.93 8.67 8.91
CA MET A 106 0.78 8.21 9.69
C MET A 106 -0.45 9.09 9.43
N ALA A 107 -0.27 10.40 9.22
CA ALA A 107 -1.35 11.30 8.84
C ALA A 107 -1.95 10.92 7.47
N LEU A 108 -1.13 10.51 6.50
CA LEU A 108 -1.60 10.03 5.19
C LEU A 108 -2.45 8.75 5.31
N VAL A 109 -2.03 7.79 6.12
CA VAL A 109 -2.78 6.56 6.37
C VAL A 109 -4.11 6.84 7.06
N ARG A 110 -4.16 7.81 7.96
CA ARG A 110 -5.37 8.20 8.70
C ARG A 110 -6.30 9.14 7.93
N ALA A 111 -5.77 9.95 7.01
CA ALA A 111 -6.56 10.86 6.18
C ALA A 111 -7.59 10.14 5.29
N GLY A 112 -7.42 8.87 5.07
CA GLY A 112 -8.43 7.98 4.49
C GLY A 112 -9.65 7.73 5.39
N GLY A 113 -9.66 8.16 6.63
CA GLY A 113 -10.76 8.09 7.63
C GLY A 113 -10.68 9.28 8.58
N ALA A 114 -11.47 10.30 8.36
CA ALA A 114 -12.00 11.35 9.24
C ALA A 114 -11.20 11.78 10.50
N MET A 115 -9.88 11.97 10.44
CA MET A 115 -9.12 12.67 11.48
C MET A 115 -7.86 13.33 10.89
N ALA A 116 -8.03 14.25 9.97
CA ALA A 116 -7.00 15.24 9.65
C ALA A 116 -6.96 16.31 10.76
N GLY A 117 -6.54 15.91 11.94
CA GLY A 117 -6.20 16.84 13.02
C GLY A 117 -4.81 17.41 12.73
N SER A 118 -4.74 18.72 12.48
CA SER A 118 -3.52 19.50 12.36
C SER A 118 -2.50 19.15 13.46
N MET A 119 -1.41 18.51 13.10
CA MET A 119 -0.23 18.39 13.95
C MET A 119 0.71 19.57 13.68
N SER A 120 0.26 20.79 13.98
CA SER A 120 1.02 22.03 13.77
C SER A 120 1.80 22.50 15.00
N ALA A 121 1.78 21.76 16.11
CA ALA A 121 2.60 22.02 17.29
C ALA A 121 3.70 20.97 17.40
N GLY A 122 4.88 21.33 17.87
CA GLY A 122 6.00 20.42 18.06
C GLY A 122 5.59 19.11 18.73
N MET A 123 6.13 18.01 18.25
CA MET A 123 5.79 16.67 18.72
C MET A 123 6.18 16.51 20.18
N SER A 124 5.24 16.16 21.07
CA SER A 124 5.53 15.87 22.47
C SER A 124 6.47 14.67 22.61
N GLU A 125 7.20 14.58 23.74
CA GLU A 125 8.11 13.46 24.01
C GLU A 125 7.37 12.11 23.99
N GLN A 126 6.14 12.05 24.51
CA GLN A 126 5.32 10.85 24.49
C GLN A 126 4.94 10.42 23.08
N VAL A 127 4.57 11.37 22.21
CA VAL A 127 4.26 11.10 20.81
C VAL A 127 5.52 10.65 20.08
N ARG A 128 6.66 11.30 20.31
CA ARG A 128 7.95 10.91 19.73
C ARG A 128 8.33 9.49 20.13
N ALA A 129 8.20 9.13 21.41
CA ALA A 129 8.46 7.78 21.91
C ALA A 129 7.53 6.74 21.26
N SER A 130 6.27 7.09 21.04
CA SER A 130 5.32 6.23 20.33
C SER A 130 5.69 6.05 18.84
N MET A 131 6.12 7.12 18.17
CA MET A 131 6.56 7.07 16.78
C MET A 131 7.85 6.26 16.62
N ALA A 132 8.76 6.33 17.58
CA ALA A 132 10.01 5.57 17.57
C ALA A 132 9.82 4.04 17.56
N LYS A 133 8.64 3.53 17.97
CA LYS A 133 8.29 2.11 17.89
C LYS A 133 7.81 1.68 16.51
N ARG A 134 7.64 2.60 15.59
CA ARG A 134 7.06 2.40 14.25
C ARG A 134 8.07 2.71 13.16
N VAL A 135 7.78 2.20 11.99
CA VAL A 135 8.46 2.54 10.72
C VAL A 135 7.40 2.78 9.65
N VAL A 136 7.79 3.52 8.63
CA VAL A 136 7.06 3.62 7.38
C VAL A 136 7.69 2.66 6.38
N LEU A 137 6.85 1.89 5.72
CA LEU A 137 7.21 1.15 4.52
C LEU A 137 6.69 1.95 3.32
N ARG A 138 7.59 2.43 2.47
CA ARG A 138 7.27 3.15 1.24
C ARG A 138 7.57 2.26 0.06
N PHE A 139 6.60 2.12 -0.83
CA PHE A 139 6.64 1.15 -1.92
C PHE A 139 6.88 1.84 -3.26
N ALA A 140 7.93 1.43 -3.96
CA ALA A 140 8.25 1.88 -5.32
C ALA A 140 7.98 0.73 -6.30
N PRO A 141 6.86 0.76 -7.04
CA PRO A 141 6.53 -0.33 -7.97
C PRO A 141 7.49 -0.34 -9.16
N PHE A 142 8.04 -1.51 -9.48
CA PHE A 142 8.80 -1.75 -10.72
C PHE A 142 8.02 -2.57 -11.75
N ARG A 143 6.93 -3.21 -11.33
CA ARG A 143 6.00 -3.94 -12.20
C ARG A 143 4.60 -3.88 -11.62
N VAL A 144 3.62 -3.63 -12.48
CA VAL A 144 2.21 -3.58 -12.13
C VAL A 144 1.41 -4.51 -13.03
N LEU A 145 0.50 -5.27 -12.43
CA LEU A 145 -0.56 -6.00 -13.12
C LEU A 145 -1.89 -5.48 -12.58
N SER A 146 -2.83 -5.16 -13.46
CA SER A 146 -4.14 -4.67 -13.02
C SER A 146 -5.24 -5.17 -13.95
N TRP A 147 -6.46 -5.21 -13.44
CA TRP A 147 -7.64 -5.53 -14.22
C TRP A 147 -8.89 -4.89 -13.63
N ASP A 148 -9.79 -4.53 -14.51
CA ASP A 148 -11.10 -3.97 -14.21
C ASP A 148 -12.13 -4.68 -15.10
N HIS A 149 -12.91 -5.59 -14.52
CA HIS A 149 -13.92 -6.35 -15.24
C HIS A 149 -15.09 -5.48 -15.72
N GLY A 150 -15.28 -4.29 -15.15
CA GLY A 150 -16.24 -3.31 -15.67
C GLY A 150 -15.99 -2.95 -17.13
N LYS A 151 -14.73 -3.05 -17.60
CA LYS A 151 -14.38 -2.80 -19.01
C LYS A 151 -14.80 -3.91 -19.98
N LEU A 152 -15.27 -5.06 -19.47
CA LEU A 152 -15.77 -6.15 -20.32
C LEU A 152 -17.18 -5.88 -20.87
N GLY A 153 -17.90 -4.88 -20.38
CA GLY A 153 -19.24 -4.54 -20.86
C GLY A 153 -20.27 -5.66 -20.71
N GLY A 154 -20.05 -6.58 -19.77
CA GLY A 154 -20.94 -7.73 -19.53
C GLY A 154 -20.74 -8.92 -20.49
N VAL A 155 -19.71 -8.89 -21.32
CA VAL A 155 -19.34 -10.00 -22.21
C VAL A 155 -18.24 -10.84 -21.56
N TYR A 156 -18.57 -12.10 -21.22
CA TYR A 156 -17.69 -13.04 -20.52
C TYR A 156 -17.21 -14.18 -21.41
#